data_85b22f3c70600519c84d0e2f5d9e4f3f
#
_entry.id   85b22f3c70600519c84d0e2f5d9e4f3f
#
_cell.length_a   1.000
_cell.length_b   1.000
_cell.length_c   1.000
_cell.angle_alpha   90.00
_cell.angle_beta   90.00
_cell.angle_gamma   90.00
#
_symmetry.space_group_name_H-M   'P 1'
#
loop_
_entity.id
_entity.type
_entity.pdbx_description
1 polymer ?
#
loop_
_entity_poly.entity_id
_entity_poly.type
_entity_poly.pdbx_seq_one_letter_code
_entity_poly.pdbx_strand_id
1 'polypeptide(L)'
;MDEISVKNLEVFCHHGVNKEENVLGQKFLVDIITKVDPREAGKTDELALSVSYGDICRCVKKEMTKQNDKLLERVAERLAECILLQFPQINEVEIEVKKPWAPVLMHMDYASCLLYTSPSPRD
;
A
#
# COMPACT_ATOMS: atom_id res chain seq x y z
N MET A 1 12.96 -0.98 15.95
CA MET A 1 12.76 -1.66 14.66
C MET A 1 13.02 -0.72 13.52
N ASP A 2 13.65 -1.22 12.47
CA ASP A 2 13.95 -0.39 11.32
C ASP A 2 12.83 -0.48 10.28
N GLU A 3 12.89 0.38 9.28
CA GLU A 3 11.84 0.48 8.27
C GLU A 3 12.40 0.17 6.89
N ILE A 4 11.63 -0.57 6.13
CA ILE A 4 11.83 -0.70 4.68
C ILE A 4 10.58 -0.08 4.06
N SER A 5 10.77 0.92 3.21
CA SER A 5 9.64 1.66 2.67
C SER A 5 9.73 1.81 1.15
N VAL A 6 8.54 1.90 0.56
CA VAL A 6 8.33 2.23 -0.85
C VAL A 6 7.50 3.50 -0.85
N LYS A 7 7.97 4.52 -1.55
CA LYS A 7 7.30 5.82 -1.60
C LYS A 7 6.79 6.13 -2.99
N ASN A 8 5.55 6.61 -3.05
CA ASN A 8 4.91 7.07 -4.29
C ASN A 8 4.93 6.01 -5.40
N LEU A 9 4.61 4.77 -5.05
CA LEU A 9 4.41 3.73 -6.05
C LEU A 9 3.18 4.09 -6.88
N GLU A 10 3.37 4.25 -8.18
CA GLU A 10 2.28 4.62 -9.07
C GLU A 10 1.54 3.39 -9.56
N VAL A 11 0.23 3.37 -9.36
CA VAL A 11 -0.64 2.29 -9.84
C VAL A 11 -1.85 2.92 -10.51
N PHE A 12 -2.11 2.56 -11.76
CA PHE A 12 -3.31 2.98 -12.45
C PHE A 12 -4.45 1.99 -12.12
N CYS A 13 -5.53 2.50 -11.57
CA CYS A 13 -6.67 1.67 -11.19
C CYS A 13 -7.96 2.49 -11.16
N HIS A 14 -9.06 1.87 -10.75
CA HIS A 14 -10.41 2.40 -11.02
C HIS A 14 -11.23 2.55 -9.74
N HIS A 15 -10.60 3.00 -8.66
CA HIS A 15 -11.30 3.19 -7.39
C HIS A 15 -11.97 4.57 -7.34
N GLY A 16 -13.15 4.62 -6.75
CA GLY A 16 -13.88 5.86 -6.54
C GLY A 16 -15.36 5.64 -6.40
N VAL A 17 -16.03 6.64 -5.86
CA VAL A 17 -17.50 6.63 -5.67
C VAL A 17 -18.21 6.88 -6.99
N ASN A 18 -17.64 7.72 -7.85
CA ASN A 18 -18.26 8.12 -9.10
C ASN A 18 -18.09 7.06 -10.18
N LYS A 19 -19.13 6.83 -10.97
CA LYS A 19 -19.10 5.86 -12.06
C LYS A 19 -18.00 6.17 -13.06
N GLU A 20 -17.75 7.43 -13.35
CA GLU A 20 -16.75 7.86 -14.31
C GLU A 20 -15.34 7.44 -13.84
N GLU A 21 -15.06 7.48 -12.55
CA GLU A 21 -13.79 7.02 -11.99
C GLU A 21 -13.59 5.52 -12.20
N ASN A 22 -14.68 4.75 -12.10
CA ASN A 22 -14.63 3.31 -12.29
C ASN A 22 -14.42 2.91 -13.74
N VAL A 23 -14.89 3.74 -14.67
CA VAL A 23 -14.77 3.47 -16.11
C VAL A 23 -13.42 3.93 -16.65
N LEU A 24 -13.05 5.17 -16.38
CA LEU A 24 -11.85 5.79 -16.95
C LEU A 24 -10.58 5.41 -16.20
N GLY A 25 -10.68 5.27 -14.89
CA GLY A 25 -9.52 5.02 -14.05
C GLY A 25 -8.65 6.25 -13.90
N GLN A 26 -7.68 6.15 -13.00
CA GLN A 26 -6.73 7.23 -12.77
C GLN A 26 -5.50 6.70 -12.06
N LYS A 27 -4.47 7.52 -12.00
CA LYS A 27 -3.25 7.23 -11.28
C LYS A 27 -3.48 7.37 -9.77
N PHE A 28 -3.03 6.37 -9.01
CA PHE A 28 -2.94 6.43 -7.56
C PHE A 28 -1.47 6.34 -7.18
N LEU A 29 -1.08 6.97 -6.08
CA LEU A 29 0.26 6.86 -5.53
C LEU A 29 0.14 6.20 -4.16
N VAL A 30 1.02 5.24 -3.88
CA VAL A 30 0.96 4.49 -2.62
C VAL A 30 2.30 4.55 -1.92
N ASP A 31 2.27 4.91 -0.64
CA ASP A 31 3.40 4.74 0.25
C ASP A 31 3.18 3.50 1.09
N ILE A 32 4.19 2.65 1.16
CA ILE A 32 4.17 1.46 2.00
C ILE A 32 5.40 1.53 2.91
N ILE A 33 5.17 1.63 4.22
CA ILE A 33 6.24 1.66 5.20
C ILE A 33 6.10 0.41 6.05
N THR A 34 7.11 -0.47 6.00
CA THR A 34 7.09 -1.73 6.74
C THR A 34 8.10 -1.67 7.86
N LYS A 35 7.70 -2.10 9.05
CA LYS A 35 8.62 -2.22 10.19
C LYS A 35 9.05 -3.66 10.32
N VAL A 36 10.36 -3.85 10.19
CA VAL A 36 11.00 -5.17 10.18
C VAL A 36 12.25 -5.12 11.03
N ASP A 37 12.85 -6.28 11.27
CA ASP A 37 14.18 -6.35 11.87
C ASP A 37 15.19 -6.75 10.78
N PRO A 38 15.85 -5.79 10.11
CA PRO A 38 16.76 -6.09 9.00
C PRO A 38 18.18 -6.41 9.44
N ARG A 39 18.45 -6.57 10.75
CA ARG A 39 19.81 -6.72 11.25
C ARG A 39 20.53 -7.92 10.65
N GLU A 40 19.86 -9.05 10.56
CA GLU A 40 20.46 -10.26 9.96
C GLU A 40 20.81 -10.03 8.50
N ALA A 41 19.87 -9.48 7.73
CA ALA A 41 20.11 -9.19 6.32
C ALA A 41 21.20 -8.14 6.14
N GLY A 42 21.26 -7.14 7.04
CA GLY A 42 22.26 -6.10 7.01
C GLY A 42 23.68 -6.63 7.27
N LYS A 43 23.79 -7.70 8.06
CA LYS A 43 25.07 -8.33 8.37
C LYS A 43 25.51 -9.32 7.29
N THR A 44 24.57 -10.00 6.65
CA THR A 44 24.86 -11.14 5.77
C THR A 44 24.63 -10.87 4.30
N ASP A 45 23.89 -9.81 3.97
CA ASP A 45 23.47 -9.49 2.59
C ASP A 45 22.61 -10.61 1.97
N GLU A 46 21.86 -11.33 2.81
CA GLU A 46 21.00 -12.42 2.36
C GLU A 46 19.57 -11.91 2.17
N LEU A 47 19.06 -11.90 0.94
CA LEU A 47 17.71 -11.44 0.63
C LEU A 47 16.64 -12.24 1.40
N ALA A 48 16.86 -13.53 1.59
CA ALA A 48 15.91 -14.38 2.31
C ALA A 48 15.67 -13.96 3.75
N LEU A 49 16.59 -13.18 4.34
CA LEU A 49 16.48 -12.67 5.71
C LEU A 49 15.85 -11.28 5.76
N SER A 50 15.42 -10.76 4.64
CA SER A 50 14.81 -9.45 4.53
C SER A 50 13.43 -9.57 3.86
N VAL A 51 12.81 -8.42 3.61
CA VAL A 51 11.58 -8.33 2.84
C VAL A 51 11.92 -7.66 1.51
N SER A 52 11.58 -8.35 0.41
CA SER A 52 11.83 -7.79 -0.91
C SER A 52 10.81 -6.68 -1.23
N TYR A 53 11.31 -5.45 -1.37
CA TYR A 53 10.41 -4.34 -1.75
C TYR A 53 9.82 -4.54 -3.15
N GLY A 54 10.52 -5.24 -4.04
CA GLY A 54 9.96 -5.61 -5.34
C GLY A 54 8.74 -6.51 -5.21
N ASP A 55 8.78 -7.47 -4.28
CA ASP A 55 7.64 -8.35 -4.01
C ASP A 55 6.48 -7.57 -3.36
N ILE A 56 6.79 -6.61 -2.50
CA ILE A 56 5.77 -5.73 -1.92
C ILE A 56 5.07 -4.95 -3.03
N CYS A 57 5.82 -4.37 -3.96
CA CYS A 57 5.26 -3.61 -5.08
C CYS A 57 4.35 -4.48 -5.95
N ARG A 58 4.76 -5.70 -6.25
CA ARG A 58 3.95 -6.64 -7.03
C ARG A 58 2.67 -7.02 -6.31
N CYS A 59 2.76 -7.25 -5.01
CA CYS A 59 1.59 -7.54 -4.16
C CYS A 59 0.59 -6.38 -4.20
N VAL A 60 1.09 -5.16 -4.01
CA VAL A 60 0.26 -3.95 -4.02
C VAL A 60 -0.44 -3.77 -5.36
N LYS A 61 0.31 -3.86 -6.45
CA LYS A 61 -0.26 -3.69 -7.78
C LYS A 61 -1.35 -4.73 -8.06
N LYS A 62 -1.08 -5.98 -7.74
CA LYS A 62 -2.03 -7.07 -7.95
C LYS A 62 -3.31 -6.84 -7.14
N GLU A 63 -3.18 -6.47 -5.88
CA GLU A 63 -4.33 -6.26 -5.01
C GLU A 63 -5.15 -5.04 -5.43
N MET A 64 -4.49 -3.94 -5.79
CA MET A 64 -5.17 -2.72 -6.21
C MET A 64 -5.94 -2.86 -7.53
N THR A 65 -5.44 -3.68 -8.44
CA THR A 65 -6.06 -3.86 -9.76
C THR A 65 -7.06 -5.00 -9.81
N LYS A 66 -7.22 -5.74 -8.71
CA LYS A 66 -8.07 -6.91 -8.63
C LYS A 66 -9.57 -6.58 -8.68
N GLN A 67 -9.96 -5.47 -8.10
CA GLN A 67 -11.35 -5.02 -8.04
C GLN A 67 -11.40 -3.51 -7.88
N ASN A 68 -12.58 -2.93 -8.08
CA ASN A 68 -12.81 -1.51 -7.89
C ASN A 68 -13.49 -1.27 -6.55
N ASP A 69 -12.87 -0.48 -5.69
CA ASP A 69 -13.43 -0.09 -4.40
C ASP A 69 -13.96 1.34 -4.49
N LYS A 70 -14.93 1.67 -3.65
CA LYS A 70 -15.48 3.02 -3.59
C LYS A 70 -14.61 3.95 -2.76
N LEU A 71 -14.02 3.43 -1.68
CA LEU A 71 -13.35 4.24 -0.66
C LEU A 71 -11.86 3.94 -0.61
N LEU A 72 -11.06 5.00 -0.41
CA LEU A 72 -9.63 4.86 -0.19
C LEU A 72 -9.34 4.00 1.05
N GLU A 73 -10.17 4.12 2.07
CA GLU A 73 -10.05 3.34 3.31
C GLU A 73 -10.12 1.84 3.02
N ARG A 74 -11.01 1.43 2.11
CA ARG A 74 -11.14 0.02 1.74
C ARG A 74 -9.91 -0.47 0.99
N VAL A 75 -9.40 0.35 0.07
CA VAL A 75 -8.17 0.02 -0.66
C VAL A 75 -7.02 -0.17 0.32
N ALA A 76 -6.83 0.78 1.24
CA ALA A 76 -5.75 0.72 2.23
C ALA A 76 -5.86 -0.53 3.11
N GLU A 77 -7.06 -0.87 3.56
CA GLU A 77 -7.29 -2.05 4.40
C GLU A 77 -6.93 -3.34 3.65
N ARG A 78 -7.36 -3.47 2.39
CA ARG A 78 -7.04 -4.65 1.58
C ARG A 78 -5.54 -4.79 1.36
N LEU A 79 -4.85 -3.66 1.11
CA LEU A 79 -3.39 -3.68 0.92
C LEU A 79 -2.68 -4.12 2.19
N ALA A 80 -3.08 -3.58 3.33
CA ALA A 80 -2.48 -3.93 4.61
C ALA A 80 -2.67 -5.42 4.92
N GLU A 81 -3.88 -5.94 4.76
CA GLU A 81 -4.16 -7.35 4.98
C GLU A 81 -3.31 -8.24 4.08
N CYS A 82 -3.24 -7.91 2.80
CA CYS A 82 -2.47 -8.67 1.83
C CYS A 82 -0.98 -8.71 2.20
N ILE A 83 -0.42 -7.55 2.53
CA ILE A 83 1.00 -7.45 2.89
C ILE A 83 1.31 -8.22 4.16
N LEU A 84 0.52 -8.04 5.21
CA LEU A 84 0.76 -8.73 6.48
C LEU A 84 0.61 -10.24 6.35
N LEU A 85 -0.30 -10.69 5.48
CA LEU A 85 -0.52 -12.12 5.25
C LEU A 85 0.63 -12.75 4.46
N GLN A 86 1.13 -12.06 3.43
CA GLN A 86 2.16 -12.60 2.55
C GLN A 86 3.59 -12.46 3.10
N PHE A 87 3.82 -11.50 3.99
CA PHE A 87 5.15 -11.22 4.50
C PHE A 87 5.18 -11.33 6.03
N PRO A 88 5.31 -12.57 6.56
CA PRO A 88 5.29 -12.77 8.03
C PRO A 88 6.40 -12.03 8.78
N GLN A 89 7.48 -11.64 8.09
CA GLN A 89 8.59 -10.90 8.70
C GLN A 89 8.20 -9.47 9.05
N ILE A 90 7.11 -8.95 8.48
CA ILE A 90 6.67 -7.59 8.74
C ILE A 90 5.91 -7.53 10.06
N ASN A 91 6.38 -6.68 10.97
CA ASN A 91 5.77 -6.51 12.29
C ASN A 91 4.63 -5.49 12.26
N GLU A 92 4.81 -4.44 11.47
CA GLU A 92 3.81 -3.38 11.32
C GLU A 92 3.89 -2.83 9.90
N VAL A 93 2.77 -2.35 9.40
CA VAL A 93 2.72 -1.69 8.11
C VAL A 93 1.91 -0.40 8.19
N GLU A 94 2.42 0.62 7.53
CA GLU A 94 1.71 1.87 7.33
C GLU A 94 1.49 2.04 5.84
N ILE A 95 0.25 2.30 5.45
CA ILE A 95 -0.14 2.46 4.05
C ILE A 95 -0.79 3.82 3.87
N GLU A 96 -0.30 4.59 2.92
CA GLU A 96 -0.99 5.80 2.50
C GLU A 96 -1.38 5.65 1.04
N VAL A 97 -2.69 5.66 0.76
CA VAL A 97 -3.23 5.62 -0.59
C VAL A 97 -3.59 7.04 -0.99
N LYS A 98 -2.92 7.57 -2.00
CA LYS A 98 -3.04 8.96 -2.46
C LYS A 98 -3.77 9.01 -3.78
N LYS A 99 -4.68 9.97 -3.91
CA LYS A 99 -5.50 10.18 -5.10
C LYS A 99 -5.25 11.61 -5.60
N PRO A 100 -4.25 11.81 -6.49
CA PRO A 100 -3.90 13.17 -6.93
C PRO A 100 -4.99 13.85 -7.75
N TRP A 101 -5.78 13.06 -8.49
CA TRP A 101 -6.80 13.61 -9.38
C TRP A 101 -8.21 13.42 -8.83
N ALA A 102 -8.37 13.61 -7.52
CA ALA A 102 -9.70 13.54 -6.91
C ALA A 102 -10.63 14.57 -7.56
N PRO A 103 -11.85 14.16 -7.94
CA PRO A 103 -12.74 15.02 -8.73
C PRO A 103 -13.54 16.00 -7.85
N VAL A 104 -12.85 16.97 -7.26
CA VAL A 104 -13.50 17.96 -6.36
C VAL A 104 -13.52 19.38 -6.92
N LEU A 105 -13.06 19.58 -8.16
CA LEU A 105 -13.06 20.86 -8.85
C LEU A 105 -12.28 21.98 -8.14
N MET A 106 -11.29 21.59 -7.34
CA MET A 106 -10.39 22.50 -6.63
C MET A 106 -8.97 21.96 -6.73
N HIS A 107 -8.00 22.85 -6.76
CA HIS A 107 -6.61 22.44 -6.79
C HIS A 107 -6.20 21.86 -5.43
N MET A 108 -5.52 20.72 -5.47
CA MET A 108 -4.89 20.11 -4.30
C MET A 108 -3.80 19.16 -4.78
N ASP A 109 -2.84 18.86 -3.93
CA ASP A 109 -1.81 17.87 -4.27
C ASP A 109 -2.43 16.48 -4.39
N TYR A 110 -3.20 16.06 -3.40
CA TYR A 110 -3.92 14.80 -3.41
C TYR A 110 -4.85 14.69 -2.20
N ALA A 111 -5.85 13.84 -2.32
CA ALA A 111 -6.58 13.32 -1.17
C ALA A 111 -5.97 11.97 -0.80
N SER A 112 -5.97 11.61 0.46
CA SER A 112 -5.37 10.34 0.87
C SER A 112 -6.07 9.73 2.07
N CYS A 113 -5.82 8.42 2.24
CA CYS A 113 -6.12 7.69 3.47
C CYS A 113 -4.82 7.09 3.98
N LEU A 114 -4.52 7.35 5.24
CA LEU A 114 -3.35 6.80 5.93
C LEU A 114 -3.82 5.75 6.93
N LEU A 115 -3.38 4.51 6.74
CA LEU A 115 -3.72 3.39 7.60
C LEU A 115 -2.46 2.84 8.26
N TYR A 116 -2.54 2.57 9.55
CA TYR A 116 -1.47 1.97 10.32
C TYR A 116 -2.00 0.73 11.02
N THR A 117 -1.35 -0.41 10.87
CA THR A 117 -1.82 -1.65 11.47
C THR A 117 -0.68 -2.66 11.68
N SER A 118 -0.95 -3.67 12.49
CA SER A 118 -0.03 -4.76 12.78
C SER A 118 -0.78 -6.10 12.68
N PRO A 119 -0.04 -7.23 12.57
CA PRO A 119 -0.68 -8.54 12.47
C PRO A 119 -1.20 -9.07 13.81
N SER A 120 -1.15 -8.28 14.86
CA SER A 120 -1.64 -8.74 16.16
C SER A 120 -3.10 -9.18 16.07
N PRO A 121 -3.45 -10.34 16.66
CA PRO A 121 -4.84 -10.79 16.62
C PRO A 121 -5.75 -9.76 17.24
N ARG A 122 -6.87 -9.56 16.62
CA ARG A 122 -7.92 -8.71 17.16
C ARG A 122 -9.01 -9.61 17.69
N ASP A 123 -9.25 -9.45 18.93
CA ASP A 123 -10.29 -10.25 19.59
C ASP A 123 -11.65 -9.65 19.34
#